data_5df45c0476cf483c9f64980fbe09c7dc
#
_entry.id   5df45c0476cf483c9f64980fbe09c7dc
#
_cell.length_a   1.000
_cell.length_b   1.000
_cell.length_c   1.000
_cell.angle_alpha   90.00
_cell.angle_beta   90.00
_cell.angle_gamma   90.00
#
_symmetry.space_group_name_H-M   'P 1'
#
loop_
_entity.id
_entity.type
_entity.pdbx_description
1 polymer ?
#
loop_
_entity_poly.entity_id
_entity_poly.type
_entity_poly.pdbx_seq_one_letter_code
_entity_poly.pdbx_strand_id
1 'polypeptide(L)'
;MLNRALYVDGEYLAKNPGWHVEESAWKARQVVRALRRNDVAPKTICDVGCGAGEVLRQLQASLDSDCRFWGYDVSPQAILHRLEPAKQSGLNSVTSEGRQSSSFDLILVLDVIEHLPDYFSFLQRLKARSRYKIFHIPLDLSVQTVFRKNALLKRRDMYEHIHYFTKDTAVRALRDCGYEVVDYFYTPRSLDFGLTLGQILLKLPRRLLFAFDEDSAARLLGGFSLLVFAR
;
A
#
# COMPACT_ATOMS: atom_id res chain seq x y z
N MET A 1 20.05 -8.85 9.21
CA MET A 1 18.87 -8.24 9.85
C MET A 1 18.66 -6.89 9.19
N LEU A 2 17.98 -6.88 8.01
CA LEU A 2 17.66 -5.65 7.31
C LEU A 2 16.51 -4.95 8.02
N ASN A 3 16.80 -3.84 8.57
CA ASN A 3 16.09 -2.58 8.71
C ASN A 3 14.89 -2.40 9.63
N ARG A 4 14.66 -3.22 10.62
CA ARG A 4 13.82 -2.77 11.75
C ARG A 4 14.42 -1.50 12.40
N ALA A 5 15.75 -1.37 12.41
CA ALA A 5 16.44 -0.21 12.96
C ALA A 5 16.02 1.10 12.29
N LEU A 6 15.94 1.17 10.95
CA LEU A 6 15.59 2.40 10.23
C LEU A 6 14.19 2.95 10.56
N TYR A 7 13.22 2.07 10.82
CA TYR A 7 11.87 2.47 11.22
C TYR A 7 11.78 2.83 12.71
N VAL A 8 12.73 2.34 13.53
CA VAL A 8 12.76 2.60 14.98
C VAL A 8 13.63 3.82 15.31
N ASP A 9 14.73 4.03 14.57
CA ASP A 9 15.73 5.06 14.87
C ASP A 9 15.39 6.44 14.28
N GLY A 10 14.24 6.56 13.57
CA GLY A 10 13.78 7.84 13.01
C GLY A 10 14.42 8.23 11.68
N GLU A 11 15.29 7.41 11.09
CA GLU A 11 15.93 7.71 9.82
C GLU A 11 14.91 7.73 8.66
N TYR A 12 13.92 6.83 8.69
CA TYR A 12 12.82 6.84 7.73
C TYR A 12 11.98 8.12 7.83
N LEU A 13 11.67 8.56 9.05
CA LEU A 13 10.94 9.80 9.30
C LEU A 13 11.71 11.02 8.78
N ALA A 14 13.04 11.05 8.96
CA ALA A 14 13.87 12.14 8.46
C ALA A 14 13.84 12.26 6.94
N LYS A 15 13.75 11.12 6.23
CA LYS A 15 13.64 11.05 4.76
C LYS A 15 12.20 11.30 4.26
N ASN A 16 11.18 10.92 5.06
CA ASN A 16 9.77 10.97 4.71
C ASN A 16 8.96 11.63 5.84
N PRO A 17 9.15 12.93 6.10
CA PRO A 17 8.59 13.61 7.28
C PRO A 17 7.06 13.66 7.31
N GLY A 18 6.41 13.53 6.16
CA GLY A 18 4.95 13.52 6.04
C GLY A 18 4.33 12.12 6.09
N TRP A 19 5.09 11.02 6.26
CA TRP A 19 4.55 9.65 6.21
C TRP A 19 3.63 9.40 5.02
N HIS A 20 3.85 10.10 3.89
CA HIS A 20 3.00 10.06 2.71
C HIS A 20 1.51 10.35 2.98
N VAL A 21 1.22 11.16 4.00
CA VAL A 21 -0.14 11.57 4.40
C VAL A 21 -0.90 12.20 3.24
N GLU A 22 -0.21 12.93 2.37
CA GLU A 22 -0.76 13.56 1.15
C GLU A 22 -1.43 12.57 0.19
N GLU A 23 -0.98 11.30 0.18
CA GLU A 23 -1.54 10.25 -0.68
C GLU A 23 -2.66 9.46 0.00
N SER A 24 -2.85 9.63 1.31
CA SER A 24 -3.76 8.79 2.11
C SER A 24 -5.21 8.90 1.66
N ALA A 25 -5.70 10.10 1.35
CA ALA A 25 -7.05 10.28 0.82
C ALA A 25 -7.24 9.61 -0.55
N TRP A 26 -6.21 9.62 -1.38
CA TRP A 26 -6.23 8.94 -2.67
C TRP A 26 -6.22 7.41 -2.49
N LYS A 27 -5.36 6.86 -1.62
CA LYS A 27 -5.31 5.43 -1.29
C LYS A 27 -6.65 4.95 -0.71
N ALA A 28 -7.24 5.71 0.22
CA ALA A 28 -8.56 5.40 0.77
C ALA A 28 -9.64 5.31 -0.31
N ARG A 29 -9.65 6.23 -1.30
CA ARG A 29 -10.57 6.15 -2.44
C ARG A 29 -10.36 4.89 -3.28
N GLN A 30 -9.10 4.42 -3.46
CA GLN A 30 -8.85 3.17 -4.17
C GLN A 30 -9.36 1.95 -3.39
N VAL A 31 -9.21 1.95 -2.06
CA VAL A 31 -9.78 0.90 -1.19
C VAL A 31 -11.32 0.89 -1.29
N VAL A 32 -11.98 2.05 -1.18
CA VAL A 32 -13.44 2.15 -1.33
C VAL A 32 -13.89 1.68 -2.71
N ARG A 33 -13.14 2.04 -3.77
CA ARG A 33 -13.40 1.54 -5.14
C ARG A 33 -13.33 0.01 -5.21
N ALA A 34 -12.31 -0.61 -4.59
CA ALA A 34 -12.17 -2.07 -4.56
C ALA A 34 -13.33 -2.73 -3.81
N LEU A 35 -13.73 -2.19 -2.66
CA LEU A 35 -14.88 -2.69 -1.89
C LEU A 35 -16.17 -2.64 -2.69
N ARG A 36 -16.45 -1.51 -3.36
CA ARG A 36 -17.64 -1.35 -4.21
C ARG A 36 -17.65 -2.29 -5.42
N ARG A 37 -16.49 -2.48 -6.07
CA ARG A 37 -16.37 -3.39 -7.22
C ARG A 37 -16.65 -4.84 -6.87
N ASN A 38 -16.39 -5.23 -5.61
CA ASN A 38 -16.53 -6.61 -5.13
C ASN A 38 -17.77 -6.81 -4.22
N ASP A 39 -18.61 -5.77 -4.08
CA ASP A 39 -19.81 -5.79 -3.23
C ASP A 39 -19.53 -6.27 -1.80
N VAL A 40 -18.49 -5.68 -1.17
CA VAL A 40 -18.04 -6.03 0.19
C VAL A 40 -18.18 -4.83 1.12
N ALA A 41 -18.94 -5.01 2.21
CA ALA A 41 -19.13 -4.06 3.29
C ALA A 41 -18.53 -4.63 4.60
N PRO A 42 -17.23 -4.41 4.89
CA PRO A 42 -16.58 -4.97 6.07
C PRO A 42 -17.04 -4.23 7.33
N LYS A 43 -17.22 -4.98 8.43
CA LYS A 43 -17.49 -4.43 9.77
C LYS A 43 -16.21 -4.20 10.57
N THR A 44 -15.14 -4.87 10.19
CA THR A 44 -13.83 -4.78 10.85
C THR A 44 -12.71 -4.67 9.83
N ILE A 45 -11.93 -3.59 9.90
CA ILE A 45 -10.81 -3.33 8.99
C ILE A 45 -9.53 -3.18 9.80
N CYS A 46 -8.49 -3.88 9.37
CA CYS A 46 -7.14 -3.74 9.91
C CYS A 46 -6.19 -3.30 8.81
N ASP A 47 -5.39 -2.27 9.09
CA ASP A 47 -4.32 -1.80 8.19
C ASP A 47 -2.95 -2.18 8.78
N VAL A 48 -2.20 -2.99 8.06
CA VAL A 48 -0.86 -3.45 8.45
C VAL A 48 0.19 -2.63 7.71
N GLY A 49 1.03 -1.94 8.45
CA GLY A 49 1.91 -0.88 7.93
C GLY A 49 1.16 0.45 7.78
N CYS A 50 0.31 0.76 8.76
CA CYS A 50 -0.63 1.89 8.67
C CYS A 50 0.04 3.28 8.77
N GLY A 51 1.34 3.37 9.10
CA GLY A 51 2.02 4.62 9.34
C GLY A 51 1.29 5.49 10.36
N ALA A 52 1.09 6.75 10.04
CA ALA A 52 0.33 7.70 10.86
C ALA A 52 -1.19 7.40 10.97
N GLY A 53 -1.71 6.37 10.27
CA GLY A 53 -3.11 5.96 10.32
C GLY A 53 -4.07 6.82 9.50
N GLU A 54 -3.56 7.70 8.66
CA GLU A 54 -4.38 8.66 7.92
C GLU A 54 -5.30 7.97 6.89
N VAL A 55 -4.86 6.86 6.27
CA VAL A 55 -5.74 6.07 5.39
C VAL A 55 -6.96 5.57 6.15
N LEU A 56 -6.77 5.03 7.37
CA LEU A 56 -7.88 4.56 8.21
C LEU A 56 -8.82 5.70 8.60
N ARG A 57 -8.28 6.90 8.90
CA ARG A 57 -9.09 8.08 9.20
C ARG A 57 -9.96 8.49 8.01
N GLN A 58 -9.42 8.45 6.79
CA GLN A 58 -10.17 8.73 5.57
C GLN A 58 -11.25 7.67 5.28
N LEU A 59 -10.94 6.39 5.55
CA LEU A 59 -11.91 5.31 5.40
C LEU A 59 -13.05 5.43 6.41
N GLN A 60 -12.74 5.80 7.66
CA GLN A 60 -13.75 6.05 8.69
C GLN A 60 -14.75 7.14 8.29
N ALA A 61 -14.29 8.18 7.59
CA ALA A 61 -15.17 9.23 7.07
C ALA A 61 -15.99 8.80 5.83
N SER A 62 -15.62 7.68 5.19
CA SER A 62 -16.18 7.24 3.90
C SER A 62 -17.02 5.97 3.96
N LEU A 63 -16.91 5.20 5.04
CA LEU A 63 -17.61 3.94 5.26
C LEU A 63 -18.67 4.08 6.36
N ASP A 64 -19.48 3.02 6.56
CA ASP A 64 -20.52 2.99 7.57
C ASP A 64 -19.97 3.28 8.97
N SER A 65 -20.75 3.99 9.78
CA SER A 65 -20.41 4.36 11.16
C SER A 65 -20.15 3.16 12.08
N ASP A 66 -20.69 1.97 11.73
CA ASP A 66 -20.52 0.73 12.49
C ASP A 66 -19.22 0.00 12.18
N CYS A 67 -18.47 0.44 11.15
CA CYS A 67 -17.19 -0.14 10.82
C CYS A 67 -16.13 0.24 11.86
N ARG A 68 -15.42 -0.76 12.35
CA ARG A 68 -14.35 -0.59 13.34
C ARG A 68 -12.99 -0.74 12.68
N PHE A 69 -12.01 0.07 13.12
CA PHE A 69 -10.70 0.17 12.49
C PHE A 69 -9.58 -0.12 13.46
N TRP A 70 -8.56 -0.84 12.97
CA TRP A 70 -7.31 -1.12 13.67
C TRP A 70 -6.14 -0.81 12.75
N GLY A 71 -5.06 -0.29 13.30
CA GLY A 71 -3.83 -0.07 12.57
C GLY A 71 -2.64 -0.64 13.33
N TYR A 72 -1.78 -1.34 12.61
CA TYR A 72 -0.52 -1.89 13.11
C TYR A 72 0.63 -1.27 12.34
N ASP A 73 1.63 -0.82 13.07
CA ASP A 73 2.89 -0.36 12.48
C ASP A 73 4.07 -0.78 13.35
N VAL A 74 5.24 -0.97 12.73
CA VAL A 74 6.47 -1.32 13.43
C VAL A 74 7.21 -0.09 13.97
N SER A 75 6.86 1.11 13.47
CA SER A 75 7.49 2.37 13.84
C SER A 75 6.81 2.99 15.07
N PRO A 76 7.52 3.17 16.19
CA PRO A 76 7.01 3.89 17.34
C PRO A 76 6.65 5.35 17.01
N GLN A 77 7.41 5.98 16.10
CA GLN A 77 7.20 7.38 15.72
C GLN A 77 5.89 7.55 14.92
N ALA A 78 5.53 6.59 14.07
CA ALA A 78 4.25 6.57 13.38
C ALA A 78 3.08 6.61 14.37
N ILE A 79 3.19 5.85 15.45
CA ILE A 79 2.18 5.77 16.52
C ILE A 79 2.10 7.08 17.31
N LEU A 80 3.24 7.74 17.58
CA LEU A 80 3.28 9.01 18.32
C LEU A 80 2.64 10.15 17.53
N HIS A 81 2.89 10.26 16.23
CA HIS A 81 2.23 11.23 15.35
C HIS A 81 0.69 11.09 15.32
N ARG A 82 0.21 9.90 15.64
CA ARG A 82 -1.21 9.55 15.64
C ARG A 82 -1.96 9.98 16.91
N LEU A 83 -1.26 10.13 18.04
CA LEU A 83 -1.91 10.28 19.34
C LEU A 83 -2.54 11.67 19.56
N GLU A 84 -2.15 12.70 18.82
CA GLU A 84 -2.67 14.06 19.01
C GLU A 84 -4.15 14.23 18.55
N PRO A 85 -4.57 13.76 17.34
CA PRO A 85 -5.97 13.86 16.89
C PRO A 85 -6.85 12.66 17.28
N ALA A 86 -6.27 11.50 17.60
CA ALA A 86 -7.00 10.22 17.71
C ALA A 86 -7.86 10.08 18.99
N LYS A 87 -7.76 10.97 19.95
CA LYS A 87 -8.60 10.94 21.16
C LYS A 87 -10.11 11.09 20.90
N GLN A 88 -10.51 11.41 19.65
CA GLN A 88 -11.91 11.62 19.30
C GLN A 88 -12.50 10.60 18.30
N SER A 89 -11.72 9.64 17.77
CA SER A 89 -12.14 8.91 16.56
C SER A 89 -12.38 7.41 16.65
N GLY A 90 -12.42 6.80 17.82
CA GLY A 90 -12.71 5.33 17.92
C GLY A 90 -11.70 4.43 17.19
N LEU A 91 -10.55 4.96 16.78
CA LEU A 91 -9.48 4.26 16.12
C LEU A 91 -8.64 3.50 17.17
N ASN A 92 -8.73 2.18 17.17
CA ASN A 92 -7.93 1.33 18.05
C ASN A 92 -6.51 1.20 17.52
N SER A 93 -5.52 1.81 18.18
CA SER A 93 -4.11 1.56 17.87
C SER A 93 -3.62 0.36 18.64
N VAL A 94 -2.93 -0.57 17.98
CA VAL A 94 -2.28 -1.71 18.64
C VAL A 94 -0.83 -1.76 18.19
N THR A 95 0.09 -1.72 19.16
CA THR A 95 1.48 -2.04 18.96
C THR A 95 1.66 -3.54 18.71
N SER A 96 2.81 -3.96 18.19
CA SER A 96 3.15 -5.34 17.83
C SER A 96 2.92 -6.40 18.92
N GLU A 97 2.60 -6.00 20.14
CA GLU A 97 2.46 -6.87 21.33
C GLU A 97 1.01 -7.14 21.77
N GLY A 98 0.02 -6.52 21.14
CA GLY A 98 -1.37 -6.58 21.61
C GLY A 98 -2.37 -7.27 20.70
N ARG A 99 -2.79 -8.48 21.08
CA ARG A 99 -3.88 -9.35 20.60
C ARG A 99 -3.62 -10.25 19.41
N GLN A 100 -3.29 -11.47 19.72
CA GLN A 100 -3.02 -12.60 18.80
C GLN A 100 -4.27 -13.28 18.19
N SER A 101 -5.51 -12.90 18.48
CA SER A 101 -6.67 -13.75 18.17
C SER A 101 -7.85 -13.10 17.44
N SER A 102 -7.72 -11.88 16.93
CA SER A 102 -8.85 -11.26 16.22
C SER A 102 -8.77 -11.56 14.74
N SER A 103 -9.79 -12.25 14.21
CA SER A 103 -10.04 -12.30 12.76
C SER A 103 -10.75 -11.03 12.35
N PHE A 104 -10.28 -10.39 11.27
CA PHE A 104 -10.91 -9.21 10.67
C PHE A 104 -11.71 -9.60 9.43
N ASP A 105 -12.68 -8.79 9.04
CA ASP A 105 -13.36 -8.98 7.76
C ASP A 105 -12.41 -8.62 6.62
N LEU A 106 -11.64 -7.53 6.80
CA LEU A 106 -10.71 -7.01 5.82
C LEU A 106 -9.36 -6.65 6.45
N ILE A 107 -8.28 -7.06 5.79
CA ILE A 107 -6.93 -6.55 6.07
C ILE A 107 -6.44 -5.75 4.87
N LEU A 108 -5.89 -4.58 5.15
CA LEU A 108 -5.18 -3.74 4.18
C LEU A 108 -3.68 -3.96 4.34
N VAL A 109 -2.97 -4.00 3.21
CA VAL A 109 -1.50 -4.06 3.11
C VAL A 109 -1.13 -3.11 1.98
N LEU A 110 -0.89 -1.85 2.31
CA LEU A 110 -0.74 -0.78 1.34
C LEU A 110 0.72 -0.30 1.28
N ASP A 111 1.42 -0.67 0.22
CA ASP A 111 2.84 -0.33 0.01
C ASP A 111 3.71 -0.86 1.18
N VAL A 112 3.67 -2.17 1.42
CA VAL A 112 4.39 -2.83 2.53
C VAL A 112 5.30 -3.95 2.04
N ILE A 113 4.82 -4.82 1.14
CA ILE A 113 5.55 -6.06 0.80
C ILE A 113 6.88 -5.80 0.10
N GLU A 114 7.01 -4.70 -0.61
CA GLU A 114 8.23 -4.25 -1.27
C GLU A 114 9.38 -3.91 -0.29
N HIS A 115 9.04 -3.68 0.98
CA HIS A 115 9.99 -3.35 2.05
C HIS A 115 10.37 -4.57 2.90
N LEU A 116 9.64 -5.67 2.81
CA LEU A 116 9.83 -6.81 3.70
C LEU A 116 10.86 -7.80 3.13
N PRO A 117 11.96 -8.09 3.84
CA PRO A 117 12.95 -9.07 3.37
C PRO A 117 12.35 -10.43 3.08
N ASP A 118 11.44 -10.91 3.92
CA ASP A 118 10.70 -12.16 3.76
C ASP A 118 9.19 -11.90 3.68
N TYR A 119 8.77 -11.31 2.56
CA TYR A 119 7.36 -11.03 2.32
C TYR A 119 6.54 -12.31 2.09
N PHE A 120 7.13 -13.41 1.63
CA PHE A 120 6.42 -14.67 1.48
C PHE A 120 5.91 -15.22 2.81
N SER A 121 6.78 -15.32 3.82
CA SER A 121 6.36 -15.75 5.16
C SER A 121 5.37 -14.78 5.79
N PHE A 122 5.51 -13.49 5.54
CA PHE A 122 4.53 -12.47 5.99
C PHE A 122 3.15 -12.74 5.38
N LEU A 123 3.08 -12.88 4.05
CA LEU A 123 1.83 -13.16 3.33
C LEU A 123 1.18 -14.46 3.81
N GLN A 124 1.94 -15.55 3.96
CA GLN A 124 1.42 -16.83 4.46
C GLN A 124 0.81 -16.70 5.86
N ARG A 125 1.48 -15.99 6.79
CA ARG A 125 0.97 -15.76 8.15
C ARG A 125 -0.28 -14.88 8.17
N LEU A 126 -0.37 -13.93 7.23
CA LEU A 126 -1.50 -13.01 7.15
C LEU A 126 -2.77 -13.67 6.61
N LYS A 127 -2.63 -14.73 5.81
CA LYS A 127 -3.74 -15.37 5.11
C LYS A 127 -4.90 -15.74 6.01
N ALA A 128 -4.63 -16.37 7.15
CA ALA A 128 -5.66 -16.84 8.10
C ALA A 128 -6.27 -15.73 8.98
N ARG A 129 -5.79 -14.48 8.89
CA ARG A 129 -6.17 -13.39 9.79
C ARG A 129 -7.41 -12.60 9.37
N SER A 130 -7.89 -12.78 8.14
CA SER A 130 -9.12 -12.14 7.66
C SER A 130 -9.75 -12.92 6.52
N ARG A 131 -11.02 -12.61 6.23
CA ARG A 131 -11.73 -13.16 5.07
C ARG A 131 -11.22 -12.54 3.78
N TYR A 132 -11.07 -11.20 3.75
CA TYR A 132 -10.63 -10.45 2.57
C TYR A 132 -9.34 -9.69 2.84
N LYS A 133 -8.55 -9.47 1.80
CA LYS A 133 -7.36 -8.64 1.81
C LYS A 133 -7.37 -7.69 0.63
N ILE A 134 -6.87 -6.48 0.87
CA ILE A 134 -6.53 -5.54 -0.20
C ILE A 134 -5.05 -5.27 -0.10
N PHE A 135 -4.34 -5.57 -1.18
CA PHE A 135 -2.94 -5.25 -1.37
C PHE A 135 -2.82 -4.07 -2.33
N HIS A 136 -1.99 -3.09 -2.00
CA HIS A 136 -1.55 -2.07 -2.93
C HIS A 136 -0.05 -2.24 -3.11
N ILE A 137 0.39 -2.46 -4.36
CA ILE A 137 1.75 -2.89 -4.65
C ILE A 137 2.31 -1.98 -5.75
N PRO A 138 3.42 -1.25 -5.52
CA PRO A 138 4.05 -0.44 -6.54
C PRO A 138 4.67 -1.32 -7.64
N LEU A 139 4.37 -0.99 -8.89
CA LEU A 139 4.91 -1.67 -10.06
C LEU A 139 6.17 -0.94 -10.52
N ASP A 140 7.25 -1.12 -9.79
CA ASP A 140 8.51 -0.41 -10.03
C ASP A 140 9.28 -0.96 -11.23
N LEU A 141 9.01 -2.21 -11.61
CA LEU A 141 9.69 -2.86 -12.71
C LEU A 141 8.96 -2.57 -14.04
N SER A 142 9.52 -1.67 -14.82
CA SER A 142 9.04 -1.34 -16.15
C SER A 142 10.22 -1.19 -17.12
N VAL A 143 9.96 -1.24 -18.43
CA VAL A 143 10.99 -1.01 -19.46
C VAL A 143 11.70 0.31 -19.17
N GLN A 144 10.96 1.38 -18.92
CA GLN A 144 11.53 2.69 -18.62
C GLN A 144 12.45 2.68 -17.39
N THR A 145 12.07 1.99 -16.30
CA THR A 145 12.90 1.97 -15.09
C THR A 145 14.16 1.12 -15.27
N VAL A 146 14.11 0.04 -16.06
CA VAL A 146 15.27 -0.79 -16.37
C VAL A 146 16.26 -0.05 -17.27
N PHE A 147 15.78 0.67 -18.29
CA PHE A 147 16.65 1.44 -19.18
C PHE A 147 17.25 2.70 -18.52
N ARG A 148 16.63 3.22 -17.45
CA ARG A 148 17.16 4.39 -16.74
C ARG A 148 18.20 3.95 -15.71
N LYS A 149 19.45 4.27 -15.97
CA LYS A 149 20.57 4.00 -15.06
C LYS A 149 20.21 4.42 -13.61
N ASN A 150 20.37 3.51 -12.69
CA ASN A 150 20.14 3.70 -11.24
C ASN A 150 18.69 4.03 -10.84
N ALA A 151 17.68 3.90 -11.70
CA ALA A 151 16.31 4.26 -11.33
C ALA A 151 15.76 3.37 -10.18
N LEU A 152 16.02 2.07 -10.22
CA LEU A 152 15.63 1.13 -9.15
C LEU A 152 16.45 1.35 -7.88
N LEU A 153 17.76 1.60 -8.00
CA LEU A 153 18.61 1.92 -6.84
C LEU A 153 18.16 3.20 -6.15
N LYS A 154 17.80 4.25 -6.91
CA LYS A 154 17.22 5.46 -6.32
C LYS A 154 15.93 5.20 -5.54
N ARG A 155 15.07 4.29 -6.01
CA ARG A 155 13.87 3.89 -5.26
C ARG A 155 14.24 3.19 -3.96
N ARG A 156 15.26 2.33 -4.00
CA ARG A 156 15.81 1.70 -2.81
C ARG A 156 16.33 2.73 -1.80
N ASP A 157 17.08 3.73 -2.26
CA ASP A 157 17.68 4.74 -1.40
C ASP A 157 16.65 5.72 -0.81
N MET A 158 15.61 6.05 -1.58
CA MET A 158 14.58 7.03 -1.18
C MET A 158 13.42 6.38 -0.41
N TYR A 159 12.93 5.25 -0.88
CA TYR A 159 11.72 4.61 -0.36
C TYR A 159 11.97 3.26 0.28
N GLU A 160 13.22 2.74 0.23
CA GLU A 160 13.61 1.44 0.77
C GLU A 160 12.92 0.25 0.12
N HIS A 161 12.54 0.38 -1.15
CA HIS A 161 12.01 -0.75 -1.92
C HIS A 161 13.14 -1.75 -2.18
N ILE A 162 13.07 -2.91 -1.56
CA ILE A 162 14.02 -4.01 -1.73
C ILE A 162 13.52 -5.07 -2.71
N HIS A 163 12.21 -5.05 -3.00
CA HIS A 163 11.57 -5.87 -4.02
C HIS A 163 10.90 -5.00 -5.07
N TYR A 164 10.97 -5.43 -6.32
CA TYR A 164 10.42 -4.71 -7.46
C TYR A 164 9.47 -5.63 -8.21
N PHE A 165 8.25 -5.16 -8.43
CA PHE A 165 7.19 -5.95 -9.01
C PHE A 165 6.78 -5.45 -10.40
N THR A 166 6.39 -6.40 -11.26
CA THR A 166 5.42 -6.21 -12.34
C THR A 166 4.06 -6.69 -11.85
N LYS A 167 2.98 -6.43 -12.61
CA LYS A 167 1.66 -7.02 -12.31
C LYS A 167 1.75 -8.54 -12.16
N ASP A 168 2.41 -9.21 -13.11
CA ASP A 168 2.42 -10.68 -13.14
C ASP A 168 3.18 -11.27 -11.96
N THR A 169 4.34 -10.69 -11.60
CA THR A 169 5.12 -11.15 -10.44
C THR A 169 4.39 -10.88 -9.13
N ALA A 170 3.70 -9.74 -9.01
CA ALA A 170 2.88 -9.42 -7.83
C ALA A 170 1.71 -10.41 -7.66
N VAL A 171 0.92 -10.60 -8.71
CA VAL A 171 -0.21 -11.55 -8.71
C VAL A 171 0.27 -12.98 -8.48
N ARG A 172 1.38 -13.37 -9.09
CA ARG A 172 1.96 -14.70 -8.91
C ARG A 172 2.41 -14.93 -7.48
N ALA A 173 3.11 -13.98 -6.86
CA ALA A 173 3.54 -14.07 -5.47
C ALA A 173 2.36 -14.27 -4.50
N LEU A 174 1.25 -13.54 -4.70
CA LEU A 174 0.05 -13.72 -3.91
C LEU A 174 -0.55 -15.13 -4.08
N ARG A 175 -0.65 -15.62 -5.33
CA ARG A 175 -1.16 -16.96 -5.63
C ARG A 175 -0.27 -18.07 -5.06
N ASP A 176 1.05 -17.91 -5.12
CA ASP A 176 2.01 -18.86 -4.54
C ASP A 176 1.93 -18.92 -3.02
N CYS A 177 1.50 -17.82 -2.36
CA CYS A 177 1.14 -17.79 -0.94
C CYS A 177 -0.28 -18.33 -0.65
N GLY A 178 -0.98 -18.82 -1.69
CA GLY A 178 -2.30 -19.46 -1.59
C GLY A 178 -3.48 -18.49 -1.54
N TYR A 179 -3.29 -17.21 -1.92
CA TYR A 179 -4.41 -16.27 -2.08
C TYR A 179 -5.18 -16.54 -3.37
N GLU A 180 -6.50 -16.47 -3.29
CA GLU A 180 -7.36 -16.35 -4.45
C GLU A 180 -7.48 -14.87 -4.82
N VAL A 181 -6.89 -14.47 -5.92
CA VAL A 181 -6.99 -13.12 -6.47
C VAL A 181 -8.35 -13.00 -7.17
N VAL A 182 -9.28 -12.26 -6.56
CA VAL A 182 -10.66 -12.10 -7.04
C VAL A 182 -10.76 -10.98 -8.05
N ASP A 183 -10.14 -9.83 -7.75
CA ASP A 183 -10.16 -8.64 -8.61
C ASP A 183 -8.84 -7.88 -8.48
N TYR A 184 -8.47 -7.15 -9.52
CA TYR A 184 -7.38 -6.19 -9.46
C TYR A 184 -7.59 -5.07 -10.48
N PHE A 185 -6.96 -3.94 -10.21
CA PHE A 185 -6.89 -2.83 -11.17
C PHE A 185 -5.64 -1.99 -10.94
N TYR A 186 -5.24 -1.29 -11.99
CA TYR A 186 -4.12 -0.36 -11.93
C TYR A 186 -4.53 0.94 -11.25
N THR A 187 -3.62 1.48 -10.44
CA THR A 187 -3.76 2.78 -9.81
C THR A 187 -2.69 3.72 -10.37
N PRO A 188 -3.09 4.75 -11.15
CA PRO A 188 -2.15 5.58 -11.91
C PRO A 188 -1.55 6.71 -11.06
N ARG A 189 -0.78 6.38 -10.01
CA ARG A 189 -0.20 7.35 -9.07
C ARG A 189 0.57 8.48 -9.81
N SER A 190 1.35 8.15 -10.83
CA SER A 190 2.13 9.13 -11.57
C SER A 190 1.30 10.11 -12.44
N LEU A 191 0.06 9.76 -12.74
CA LEU A 191 -0.88 10.66 -13.42
C LEU A 191 -1.50 11.66 -12.46
N ASP A 192 -1.72 11.24 -11.22
CA ASP A 192 -2.38 12.05 -10.19
C ASP A 192 -1.39 12.95 -9.44
N PHE A 193 -0.17 12.49 -9.17
CA PHE A 193 0.81 13.18 -8.32
C PHE A 193 2.13 13.60 -9.00
N GLY A 194 2.27 13.48 -10.31
CA GLY A 194 3.53 13.80 -11.01
C GLY A 194 3.93 15.27 -10.87
N LEU A 195 5.04 15.55 -10.15
CA LEU A 195 5.52 16.90 -9.86
C LEU A 195 6.83 17.28 -10.58
N THR A 196 7.61 16.30 -11.09
CA THR A 196 8.87 16.59 -11.78
C THR A 196 8.66 16.86 -13.26
N LEU A 197 9.52 17.68 -13.88
CA LEU A 197 9.45 17.98 -15.33
C LEU A 197 9.39 16.69 -16.18
N GLY A 198 10.22 15.68 -15.85
CA GLY A 198 10.19 14.40 -16.55
C GLY A 198 8.89 13.63 -16.37
N GLN A 199 8.24 13.73 -15.21
CA GLN A 199 6.92 13.15 -14.95
C GLN A 199 5.83 13.90 -15.72
N ILE A 200 5.91 15.22 -15.78
CA ILE A 200 4.98 16.08 -16.53
C ILE A 200 5.05 15.76 -18.03
N LEU A 201 6.25 15.67 -18.61
CA LEU A 201 6.45 15.31 -20.00
C LEU A 201 5.90 13.91 -20.35
N LEU A 202 6.03 12.97 -19.44
CA LEU A 202 5.52 11.60 -19.61
C LEU A 202 4.04 11.47 -19.26
N LYS A 203 3.41 12.49 -18.68
CA LYS A 203 2.01 12.41 -18.21
C LYS A 203 1.06 12.18 -19.38
N LEU A 204 1.22 12.91 -20.48
CA LEU A 204 0.36 12.76 -21.66
C LEU A 204 0.56 11.39 -22.35
N PRO A 205 1.78 10.95 -22.70
CA PRO A 205 1.98 9.62 -23.25
C PRO A 205 1.46 8.49 -22.35
N ARG A 206 1.67 8.58 -21.03
CA ARG A 206 1.12 7.62 -20.07
C ARG A 206 -0.40 7.59 -20.10
N ARG A 207 -1.04 8.76 -20.08
CA ARG A 207 -2.50 8.88 -20.09
C ARG A 207 -3.12 8.28 -21.34
N LEU A 208 -2.54 8.58 -22.51
CA LEU A 208 -3.00 8.04 -23.78
C LEU A 208 -2.83 6.52 -23.84
N LEU A 209 -1.62 6.03 -23.52
CA LEU A 209 -1.38 4.60 -23.53
C LEU A 209 -2.22 3.84 -22.48
N PHE A 210 -2.39 4.42 -21.30
CA PHE A 210 -3.22 3.83 -20.23
C PHE A 210 -4.71 3.75 -20.63
N ALA A 211 -5.21 4.76 -21.34
CA ALA A 211 -6.59 4.73 -21.83
C ALA A 211 -6.80 3.66 -22.92
N PHE A 212 -5.74 3.29 -23.62
CA PHE A 212 -5.78 2.29 -24.69
C PHE A 212 -5.51 0.87 -24.17
N ASP A 213 -4.43 0.73 -23.36
CA ASP A 213 -4.01 -0.53 -22.74
C ASP A 213 -3.27 -0.24 -21.43
N GLU A 214 -3.94 -0.47 -20.31
CA GLU A 214 -3.41 -0.27 -18.97
C GLU A 214 -2.17 -1.12 -18.69
N ASP A 215 -2.15 -2.37 -19.17
CA ASP A 215 -1.04 -3.32 -18.96
C ASP A 215 0.23 -2.86 -19.69
N SER A 216 0.11 -2.50 -20.96
CA SER A 216 1.22 -1.96 -21.75
C SER A 216 1.73 -0.64 -21.17
N ALA A 217 0.85 0.25 -20.70
CA ALA A 217 1.27 1.49 -20.06
C ALA A 217 2.11 1.24 -18.80
N ALA A 218 1.67 0.31 -17.96
CA ALA A 218 2.40 -0.06 -16.74
C ALA A 218 3.75 -0.70 -17.06
N ARG A 219 3.80 -1.64 -18.02
CA ARG A 219 5.03 -2.35 -18.42
C ARG A 219 6.06 -1.45 -19.09
N LEU A 220 5.62 -0.57 -19.97
CA LEU A 220 6.53 0.24 -20.78
C LEU A 220 6.94 1.52 -20.05
N LEU A 221 5.97 2.29 -19.57
CA LEU A 221 6.20 3.65 -19.07
C LEU A 221 6.30 3.74 -17.55
N GLY A 222 5.85 2.70 -16.81
CA GLY A 222 5.90 2.67 -15.36
C GLY A 222 5.14 3.83 -14.68
N GLY A 223 5.27 3.90 -13.36
CA GLY A 223 4.60 4.93 -12.54
C GLY A 223 3.17 4.55 -12.15
N PHE A 224 2.87 3.28 -12.15
CA PHE A 224 1.61 2.68 -11.73
C PHE A 224 1.83 1.78 -10.52
N SER A 225 0.78 1.58 -9.75
CA SER A 225 0.71 0.52 -8.75
C SER A 225 -0.47 -0.41 -9.09
N LEU A 226 -0.49 -1.58 -8.46
CA LEU A 226 -1.58 -2.54 -8.60
C LEU A 226 -2.34 -2.61 -7.28
N LEU A 227 -3.64 -2.41 -7.32
CA LEU A 227 -4.49 -2.76 -6.21
C LEU A 227 -5.10 -4.12 -6.47
N VAL A 228 -4.94 -5.05 -5.52
CA VAL A 228 -5.41 -6.43 -5.61
C VAL A 228 -6.38 -6.71 -4.48
N PHE A 229 -7.57 -7.20 -4.82
CA PHE A 229 -8.56 -7.72 -3.88
C PHE A 229 -8.48 -9.25 -3.89
N ALA A 230 -8.25 -9.85 -2.72
CA ALA A 230 -8.01 -11.28 -2.56
C ALA A 230 -8.72 -11.87 -1.34
N ARG A 231 -8.87 -13.21 -1.35
CA ARG A 231 -9.37 -13.99 -0.22
C ARG A 231 -8.58 -15.28 -0.01
#